data_d25496aa3eccd8431d0b3736324114ec
#
_entry.id   d25496aa3eccd8431d0b3736324114ec
#
_cell.length_a   1.000
_cell.length_b   1.000
_cell.length_c   1.000
_cell.angle_alpha   90.00
_cell.angle_beta   90.00
_cell.angle_gamma   90.00
#
_symmetry.space_group_name_H-M   'P 1'
#
loop_
_entity.id
_entity.type
_entity.pdbx_description
1 polymer ?
#
loop_
_entity_poly.entity_id
_entity_poly.type
_entity_poly.pdbx_seq_one_letter_code
_entity_poly.pdbx_strand_id
1 'polypeptide(L)'
;MHIYNSNHYSSTIKQIINDCLHSAKENPFAIHYVIVDDPKYYEEIFLKHTDTIFNIELMTLSSFYQKLLQIYHQDFRKKTDIQNLLEIIKMNKEDTSSLFHLSANHVLTAKQILDIFKSFYLYNIQETTKELPDLSKEKIKTLFNLYHQFDQTHFLEHDLIYSLIDEKCHNYYYFLTNQITIPKNQALIQKLDQYGHVFIYQDTKENEILDYTGYVTNHLFDSSHTKSDFEHPYQILKASTIQEEVKQVVFDINTLLKENALRDFVIYYPNDDYYRHLCRILDQFNLAYNRKETITNQAFQVVNMLLQYCLSKDETYLLDAISSLYLLNFQDHQYVSYLKNLYTLQGFIDDENYLALKKAVLKIQGHDLSSYSLSLIDFIEHSFCKNELVYALLSSLKLEGTEPLSLKEYLSL
;
A
#
# COMPACT_ATOMS: atom_id res chain seq x y z
N MET A 1 13.26 18.43 22.67
CA MET A 1 13.33 17.92 21.27
C MET A 1 14.69 18.22 20.68
N HIS A 2 15.40 17.24 20.20
CA HIS A 2 16.69 17.35 19.54
C HIS A 2 16.50 17.08 18.06
N ILE A 3 16.92 18.01 17.18
CA ILE A 3 16.80 17.86 15.73
C ILE A 3 18.21 17.72 15.17
N TYR A 4 18.48 16.59 14.52
CA TYR A 4 19.72 16.30 13.83
C TYR A 4 19.49 16.41 12.33
N ASN A 5 20.23 17.30 11.72
CA ASN A 5 20.22 17.49 10.28
C ASN A 5 21.49 16.88 9.69
N SER A 6 21.34 16.04 8.70
CA SER A 6 22.47 15.44 7.98
C SER A 6 22.27 15.54 6.49
N ASN A 7 23.36 15.73 5.77
CA ASN A 7 23.36 15.79 4.30
C ASN A 7 23.49 14.39 3.67
N HIS A 8 23.67 13.35 4.51
CA HIS A 8 23.89 11.97 4.06
C HIS A 8 23.02 10.99 4.83
N TYR A 9 22.20 10.24 4.12
CA TYR A 9 21.35 9.21 4.69
C TYR A 9 22.15 8.16 5.50
N SER A 10 23.33 7.75 5.00
CA SER A 10 24.18 6.80 5.71
C SER A 10 24.76 7.34 7.02
N SER A 11 25.02 8.64 7.10
CA SER A 11 25.48 9.27 8.34
C SER A 11 24.33 9.44 9.32
N THR A 12 23.13 9.77 8.83
CA THR A 12 21.90 9.84 9.63
C THR A 12 21.60 8.49 10.27
N ILE A 13 21.70 7.39 9.52
CA ILE A 13 21.52 6.02 10.06
C ILE A 13 22.57 5.71 11.14
N LYS A 14 23.84 5.99 10.90
CA LYS A 14 24.88 5.75 11.91
C LYS A 14 24.66 6.58 13.17
N GLN A 15 24.23 7.82 13.02
CA GLN A 15 23.97 8.71 14.13
C GLN A 15 22.81 8.18 15.00
N ILE A 16 21.66 7.84 14.39
CA ILE A 16 20.51 7.30 15.15
C ILE A 16 20.86 6.02 15.90
N ILE A 17 21.66 5.13 15.27
CA ILE A 17 22.10 3.88 15.92
C ILE A 17 22.98 4.21 17.11
N ASN A 18 23.99 5.07 16.94
CA ASN A 18 24.91 5.43 18.01
C ASN A 18 24.20 6.12 19.18
N ASP A 19 23.32 7.07 18.90
CA ASP A 19 22.56 7.80 19.93
C ASP A 19 21.62 6.86 20.67
N CYS A 20 20.89 6.00 19.94
CA CYS A 20 19.99 5.04 20.52
C CYS A 20 20.73 4.00 21.40
N LEU A 21 21.81 3.40 20.90
CA LEU A 21 22.58 2.41 21.65
C LEU A 21 23.30 3.04 22.87
N HIS A 22 23.75 4.27 22.78
CA HIS A 22 24.34 4.99 23.89
C HIS A 22 23.31 5.25 24.97
N SER A 23 22.17 5.84 24.64
CA SER A 23 21.10 6.13 25.58
C SER A 23 20.51 4.87 26.19
N ALA A 24 20.39 3.78 25.41
CA ALA A 24 19.90 2.49 25.92
C ALA A 24 20.84 1.84 26.93
N LYS A 25 22.15 2.06 26.81
CA LYS A 25 23.15 1.61 27.81
C LYS A 25 23.10 2.46 29.08
N GLU A 26 22.93 3.77 28.95
CA GLU A 26 22.83 4.67 30.10
C GLU A 26 21.53 4.50 30.87
N ASN A 27 20.42 4.20 30.17
CA ASN A 27 19.08 4.06 30.73
C ASN A 27 18.46 2.70 30.37
N PRO A 28 18.96 1.58 30.91
CA PRO A 28 18.54 0.24 30.50
C PRO A 28 17.09 -0.11 30.88
N PHE A 29 16.45 0.66 31.76
CA PHE A 29 15.04 0.47 32.15
C PHE A 29 14.06 1.31 31.35
N ALA A 30 14.53 2.29 30.58
CA ALA A 30 13.70 3.05 29.67
C ALA A 30 13.51 2.28 28.35
N ILE A 31 12.37 2.48 27.71
CA ILE A 31 12.11 1.95 26.38
C ILE A 31 12.56 2.99 25.36
N HIS A 32 13.26 2.53 24.32
CA HIS A 32 13.76 3.32 23.22
C HIS A 32 12.98 2.97 21.96
N TYR A 33 12.05 3.84 21.56
CA TYR A 33 11.22 3.66 20.37
C TYR A 33 11.92 4.27 19.16
N VAL A 34 12.25 3.44 18.17
CA VAL A 34 12.86 3.87 16.91
C VAL A 34 11.79 3.80 15.82
N ILE A 35 11.29 4.97 15.43
CA ILE A 35 10.17 5.12 14.49
C ILE A 35 10.75 5.37 13.10
N VAL A 36 10.57 4.39 12.20
CA VAL A 36 11.15 4.34 10.85
C VAL A 36 10.11 3.81 9.85
N ASP A 37 10.36 4.01 8.56
CA ASP A 37 9.43 3.54 7.51
C ASP A 37 9.57 2.04 7.23
N ASP A 38 10.77 1.45 7.37
CA ASP A 38 11.03 0.01 7.24
C ASP A 38 11.75 -0.57 8.47
N PRO A 39 11.01 -1.00 9.51
CA PRO A 39 11.60 -1.52 10.73
C PRO A 39 12.51 -2.74 10.54
N LYS A 40 12.20 -3.64 9.58
CA LYS A 40 13.00 -4.85 9.32
C LYS A 40 14.38 -4.50 8.78
N TYR A 41 14.45 -3.55 7.85
CA TYR A 41 15.73 -3.07 7.31
C TYR A 41 16.60 -2.48 8.41
N TYR A 42 16.03 -1.67 9.29
CA TYR A 42 16.77 -1.05 10.40
C TYR A 42 17.16 -2.07 11.47
N GLU A 43 16.35 -3.07 11.75
CA GLU A 43 16.68 -4.16 12.67
C GLU A 43 17.96 -4.89 12.22
N GLU A 44 18.06 -5.23 10.93
CA GLU A 44 19.26 -5.85 10.36
C GLU A 44 20.51 -4.97 10.52
N ILE A 45 20.35 -3.64 10.40
CA ILE A 45 21.47 -2.71 10.57
C ILE A 45 21.85 -2.60 12.05
N PHE A 46 20.88 -2.48 12.97
CA PHE A 46 21.15 -2.45 14.42
C PHE A 46 21.91 -3.70 14.86
N LEU A 47 21.51 -4.89 14.40
CA LEU A 47 22.14 -6.17 14.72
C LEU A 47 23.59 -6.29 14.19
N LYS A 48 24.00 -5.47 13.22
CA LYS A 48 25.43 -5.37 12.81
C LYS A 48 26.28 -4.57 13.80
N HIS A 49 25.67 -3.77 14.66
CA HIS A 49 26.35 -2.91 15.63
C HIS A 49 26.20 -3.38 17.08
N THR A 50 25.32 -4.33 17.34
CA THR A 50 25.10 -4.91 18.67
C THR A 50 24.60 -6.35 18.59
N ASP A 51 25.00 -7.18 19.52
CA ASP A 51 24.54 -8.58 19.58
C ASP A 51 23.12 -8.72 20.15
N THR A 52 22.61 -7.69 20.83
CA THR A 52 21.30 -7.72 21.49
C THR A 52 20.61 -6.36 21.41
N ILE A 53 19.30 -6.40 21.17
CA ILE A 53 18.40 -5.25 21.20
C ILE A 53 17.36 -5.51 22.29
N PHE A 54 17.68 -5.18 23.55
CA PHE A 54 16.82 -5.55 24.68
C PHE A 54 15.70 -4.54 24.95
N ASN A 55 16.02 -3.26 25.01
CA ASN A 55 15.07 -2.19 25.35
C ASN A 55 14.83 -1.21 24.20
N ILE A 56 15.09 -1.65 22.97
CA ILE A 56 14.89 -0.88 21.73
C ILE A 56 13.77 -1.54 20.95
N GLU A 57 12.74 -0.79 20.62
CA GLU A 57 11.62 -1.24 19.79
C GLU A 57 11.61 -0.47 18.47
N LEU A 58 11.83 -1.18 17.35
CA LEU A 58 11.74 -0.60 16.00
C LEU A 58 10.34 -0.79 15.43
N MET A 59 9.75 0.29 14.95
CA MET A 59 8.38 0.24 14.44
C MET A 59 8.06 1.37 13.46
N THR A 60 6.96 1.20 12.71
CA THR A 60 6.40 2.28 11.90
C THR A 60 5.64 3.26 12.78
N LEU A 61 5.40 4.49 12.28
CA LEU A 61 4.62 5.49 12.99
C LEU A 61 3.20 4.99 13.32
N SER A 62 2.57 4.27 12.40
CA SER A 62 1.25 3.66 12.64
C SER A 62 1.26 2.61 13.75
N SER A 63 2.29 1.74 13.75
CA SER A 63 2.46 0.74 14.82
C SER A 63 2.75 1.39 16.17
N PHE A 64 3.48 2.50 16.18
CA PHE A 64 3.74 3.27 17.38
C PHE A 64 2.44 3.85 17.97
N TYR A 65 1.55 4.39 17.14
CA TYR A 65 0.24 4.86 17.60
C TYR A 65 -0.61 3.73 18.20
N GLN A 66 -0.62 2.57 17.59
CA GLN A 66 -1.30 1.40 18.15
C GLN A 66 -0.67 0.97 19.49
N LYS A 67 0.65 1.04 19.61
CA LYS A 67 1.35 0.76 20.86
C LYS A 67 0.94 1.73 21.97
N LEU A 68 0.84 3.03 21.68
CA LEU A 68 0.37 4.04 22.64
C LEU A 68 -1.06 3.72 23.10
N LEU A 69 -1.97 3.40 22.20
CA LEU A 69 -3.34 3.02 22.55
C LEU A 69 -3.37 1.78 23.46
N GLN A 70 -2.52 0.78 23.19
CA GLN A 70 -2.40 -0.42 24.03
C GLN A 70 -1.88 -0.10 25.43
N ILE A 71 -0.85 0.76 25.57
CA ILE A 71 -0.30 1.18 26.87
C ILE A 71 -1.38 1.82 27.74
N TYR A 72 -2.30 2.58 27.14
CA TYR A 72 -3.40 3.23 27.84
C TYR A 72 -4.68 2.37 27.92
N HIS A 73 -4.62 1.09 27.51
CA HIS A 73 -5.77 0.17 27.51
C HIS A 73 -7.00 0.74 26.83
N GLN A 74 -6.80 1.50 25.75
CA GLN A 74 -7.88 2.07 24.96
C GLN A 74 -8.24 1.12 23.83
N ASP A 75 -9.44 0.59 23.86
CA ASP A 75 -10.04 -0.18 22.76
C ASP A 75 -10.54 0.77 21.68
N PHE A 76 -9.60 1.35 20.93
CA PHE A 76 -9.94 2.13 19.75
C PHE A 76 -9.98 1.22 18.54
N ARG A 77 -11.18 0.89 18.08
CA ARG A 77 -11.37 0.24 16.78
C ARG A 77 -11.46 1.30 15.69
N LYS A 78 -10.34 1.53 15.02
CA LYS A 78 -10.35 2.34 13.81
C LYS A 78 -11.25 1.67 12.77
N LYS A 79 -12.18 2.43 12.20
CA LYS A 79 -12.94 1.96 11.03
C LYS A 79 -11.96 1.62 9.91
N THR A 80 -12.20 0.51 9.23
CA THR A 80 -11.40 0.11 8.09
C THR A 80 -11.63 1.08 6.91
N ASP A 81 -10.70 1.11 5.97
CA ASP A 81 -10.87 1.93 4.76
C ASP A 81 -12.13 1.51 3.98
N ILE A 82 -12.50 0.23 4.03
CA ILE A 82 -13.71 -0.28 3.39
C ILE A 82 -14.96 0.27 4.08
N GLN A 83 -15.03 0.27 5.41
CA GLN A 83 -16.14 0.86 6.17
C GLN A 83 -16.28 2.36 5.86
N ASN A 84 -15.16 3.07 5.81
CA ASN A 84 -15.13 4.48 5.45
C ASN A 84 -15.63 4.72 4.02
N LEU A 85 -15.23 3.87 3.06
CA LEU A 85 -15.71 3.95 1.68
C LEU A 85 -17.20 3.69 1.58
N LEU A 86 -17.73 2.67 2.27
CA LEU A 86 -19.17 2.37 2.27
C LEU A 86 -19.98 3.55 2.81
N GLU A 87 -19.51 4.20 3.85
CA GLU A 87 -20.17 5.39 4.41
C GLU A 87 -20.17 6.57 3.44
N ILE A 88 -19.06 6.84 2.78
CA ILE A 88 -18.99 7.89 1.74
C ILE A 88 -19.92 7.55 0.56
N ILE A 89 -19.97 6.29 0.14
CA ILE A 89 -20.89 5.83 -0.92
C ILE A 89 -22.34 6.10 -0.51
N LYS A 90 -22.72 5.78 0.74
CA LYS A 90 -24.03 6.03 1.30
C LYS A 90 -24.36 7.52 1.31
N MET A 91 -23.49 8.33 1.92
CA MET A 91 -23.65 9.80 1.96
C MET A 91 -23.83 10.38 0.56
N ASN A 92 -23.05 9.91 -0.41
CA ASN A 92 -23.08 10.39 -1.79
C ASN A 92 -24.36 9.94 -2.55
N LYS A 93 -24.93 8.79 -2.21
CA LYS A 93 -26.21 8.33 -2.75
C LYS A 93 -27.43 9.05 -2.14
N GLU A 94 -27.35 9.41 -0.86
CA GLU A 94 -28.42 10.10 -0.13
C GLU A 94 -28.46 11.60 -0.41
N ASP A 95 -27.31 12.22 -0.60
CA ASP A 95 -27.20 13.67 -0.88
C ASP A 95 -27.36 13.96 -2.38
N THR A 96 -28.60 14.09 -2.84
CA THR A 96 -28.93 14.44 -4.24
C THR A 96 -28.50 15.86 -4.62
N SER A 97 -28.17 16.73 -3.66
CA SER A 97 -27.60 18.06 -3.90
C SER A 97 -26.09 18.01 -4.21
N SER A 98 -25.43 16.92 -3.90
CA SER A 98 -24.02 16.75 -4.12
C SER A 98 -23.67 16.63 -5.61
N LEU A 99 -22.62 17.32 -6.04
CA LEU A 99 -22.06 17.19 -7.40
C LEU A 99 -21.51 15.78 -7.69
N PHE A 100 -21.30 14.97 -6.65
CA PHE A 100 -20.70 13.64 -6.73
C PHE A 100 -21.72 12.51 -6.85
N HIS A 101 -23.00 12.73 -6.52
CA HIS A 101 -24.04 11.69 -6.60
C HIS A 101 -24.28 11.22 -8.05
N LEU A 102 -23.98 12.05 -9.05
CA LEU A 102 -24.11 11.75 -10.47
C LEU A 102 -22.97 10.88 -11.01
N SER A 103 -22.00 10.51 -10.18
CA SER A 103 -20.87 9.67 -10.60
C SER A 103 -21.36 8.31 -11.10
N ALA A 104 -20.89 7.91 -12.29
CA ALA A 104 -21.16 6.58 -12.83
C ALA A 104 -20.42 5.46 -12.06
N ASN A 105 -19.39 5.79 -11.29
CA ASN A 105 -18.62 4.88 -10.47
C ASN A 105 -18.50 5.42 -9.05
N HIS A 106 -19.46 5.08 -8.20
CA HIS A 106 -19.51 5.55 -6.82
C HIS A 106 -18.31 5.11 -5.99
N VAL A 107 -17.77 3.92 -6.22
CA VAL A 107 -16.60 3.41 -5.46
C VAL A 107 -15.34 4.20 -5.79
N LEU A 108 -15.06 4.43 -7.07
CA LEU A 108 -13.89 5.21 -7.46
C LEU A 108 -13.98 6.65 -6.93
N THR A 109 -15.15 7.26 -7.04
CA THR A 109 -15.39 8.61 -6.50
C THR A 109 -15.23 8.63 -4.97
N ALA A 110 -15.75 7.63 -4.27
CA ALA A 110 -15.60 7.52 -2.83
C ALA A 110 -14.13 7.34 -2.40
N LYS A 111 -13.33 6.55 -3.14
CA LYS A 111 -11.88 6.44 -2.90
C LYS A 111 -11.18 7.80 -2.99
N GLN A 112 -11.46 8.56 -4.05
CA GLN A 112 -10.89 9.89 -4.23
C GLN A 112 -11.33 10.86 -3.12
N ILE A 113 -12.61 10.84 -2.74
CA ILE A 113 -13.14 11.67 -1.65
C ILE A 113 -12.48 11.28 -0.32
N LEU A 114 -12.32 9.99 -0.02
CA LEU A 114 -11.67 9.52 1.20
C LEU A 114 -10.21 9.99 1.30
N ASP A 115 -9.47 9.95 0.19
CA ASP A 115 -8.08 10.45 0.16
C ASP A 115 -8.01 11.96 0.40
N ILE A 116 -8.98 12.72 -0.13
CA ILE A 116 -9.11 14.15 0.13
C ILE A 116 -9.44 14.39 1.61
N PHE A 117 -10.38 13.65 2.19
CA PHE A 117 -10.75 13.78 3.59
C PHE A 117 -9.61 13.44 4.54
N LYS A 118 -8.85 12.36 4.24
CA LYS A 118 -7.61 12.05 4.97
C LYS A 118 -6.62 13.23 4.91
N SER A 119 -6.50 13.85 3.75
CA SER A 119 -5.63 15.03 3.59
C SER A 119 -6.14 16.24 4.38
N PHE A 120 -7.44 16.52 4.36
CA PHE A 120 -8.03 17.62 5.15
C PHE A 120 -7.74 17.42 6.64
N TYR A 121 -7.93 16.21 7.15
CA TYR A 121 -7.68 15.87 8.53
C TYR A 121 -6.19 15.98 8.91
N LEU A 122 -5.30 15.31 8.17
CA LEU A 122 -3.88 15.20 8.48
C LEU A 122 -3.16 16.54 8.38
N TYR A 123 -3.53 17.37 7.39
CA TYR A 123 -2.90 18.66 7.14
C TYR A 123 -3.66 19.84 7.73
N ASN A 124 -4.75 19.57 8.45
CA ASN A 124 -5.56 20.62 9.09
C ASN A 124 -6.05 21.69 8.08
N ILE A 125 -6.46 21.25 6.89
CA ILE A 125 -6.87 22.13 5.80
C ILE A 125 -8.22 22.76 6.13
N GLN A 126 -8.27 24.09 6.06
CA GLN A 126 -9.49 24.86 6.28
C GLN A 126 -10.10 25.33 4.96
N GLU A 127 -11.43 25.54 4.94
CA GLU A 127 -12.13 26.05 3.78
C GLU A 127 -11.65 27.48 3.42
N THR A 128 -10.94 27.60 2.28
CA THR A 128 -10.57 28.91 1.71
C THR A 128 -10.95 28.93 0.24
N THR A 129 -11.89 29.80 -0.12
CA THR A 129 -12.40 29.88 -1.51
C THR A 129 -12.13 31.22 -2.18
N LYS A 130 -11.38 32.12 -1.55
CA LYS A 130 -11.30 33.55 -1.95
C LYS A 130 -10.79 33.79 -3.38
N GLU A 131 -9.93 32.95 -3.91
CA GLU A 131 -9.23 33.15 -5.19
C GLU A 131 -9.59 32.14 -6.29
N LEU A 132 -10.64 31.33 -6.11
CA LEU A 132 -10.98 30.24 -7.02
C LEU A 132 -12.11 30.62 -8.00
N PRO A 133 -12.16 30.01 -9.20
CA PRO A 133 -13.32 30.10 -10.11
C PRO A 133 -14.61 29.59 -9.44
N ASP A 134 -15.77 30.12 -9.80
CA ASP A 134 -17.03 29.82 -9.12
C ASP A 134 -17.41 28.34 -9.08
N LEU A 135 -17.20 27.60 -10.18
CA LEU A 135 -17.44 26.15 -10.21
C LEU A 135 -16.51 25.38 -9.24
N SER A 136 -15.26 25.84 -9.10
CA SER A 136 -14.29 25.25 -8.17
C SER A 136 -14.66 25.56 -6.72
N LYS A 137 -15.18 26.76 -6.46
CA LYS A 137 -15.72 27.13 -5.12
C LYS A 137 -16.86 26.22 -4.71
N GLU A 138 -17.80 25.97 -5.61
CA GLU A 138 -18.95 25.09 -5.33
C GLU A 138 -18.50 23.66 -5.02
N LYS A 139 -17.60 23.09 -5.82
CA LYS A 139 -17.03 21.75 -5.58
C LYS A 139 -16.31 21.66 -4.23
N ILE A 140 -15.49 22.65 -3.91
CA ILE A 140 -14.74 22.67 -2.65
C ILE A 140 -15.71 22.81 -1.47
N LYS A 141 -16.69 23.70 -1.55
CA LYS A 141 -17.71 23.84 -0.53
C LYS A 141 -18.49 22.55 -0.30
N THR A 142 -18.88 21.86 -1.38
CA THR A 142 -19.54 20.56 -1.29
C THR A 142 -18.66 19.52 -0.61
N LEU A 143 -17.35 19.46 -0.95
CA LEU A 143 -16.39 18.56 -0.30
C LEU A 143 -16.23 18.86 1.18
N PHE A 144 -16.14 20.13 1.59
CA PHE A 144 -16.05 20.49 3.00
C PHE A 144 -17.33 20.18 3.76
N ASN A 145 -18.50 20.39 3.17
CA ASN A 145 -19.77 20.00 3.79
C ASN A 145 -19.84 18.50 4.03
N LEU A 146 -19.48 17.68 3.03
CA LEU A 146 -19.41 16.23 3.17
C LEU A 146 -18.33 15.82 4.20
N TYR A 147 -17.18 16.48 4.19
CA TYR A 147 -16.12 16.23 5.16
C TYR A 147 -16.58 16.51 6.58
N HIS A 148 -17.24 17.62 6.86
CA HIS A 148 -17.73 17.94 8.20
C HIS A 148 -18.79 16.95 8.69
N GLN A 149 -19.62 16.40 7.80
CA GLN A 149 -20.56 15.34 8.16
C GLN A 149 -19.83 14.03 8.51
N PHE A 150 -18.75 13.72 7.77
CA PHE A 150 -17.97 12.51 7.92
C PHE A 150 -17.00 12.56 9.12
N ASP A 151 -16.30 13.67 9.35
CA ASP A 151 -15.22 13.84 10.33
C ASP A 151 -15.66 13.59 11.78
N GLN A 152 -16.90 13.96 12.11
CA GLN A 152 -17.43 13.85 13.48
C GLN A 152 -17.38 12.43 14.07
N THR A 153 -17.15 11.41 13.25
CA THR A 153 -17.17 10.01 13.68
C THR A 153 -15.98 9.18 13.24
N HIS A 154 -15.03 9.74 12.46
CA HIS A 154 -14.08 8.91 11.70
C HIS A 154 -12.59 9.13 12.01
N PHE A 155 -12.09 10.35 12.11
CA PHE A 155 -10.65 10.64 12.19
C PHE A 155 -10.09 10.92 13.58
N LEU A 156 -10.70 10.32 14.62
CA LEU A 156 -10.39 10.63 16.02
C LEU A 156 -9.08 10.03 16.56
N GLU A 157 -8.37 9.18 15.80
CA GLU A 157 -7.21 8.45 16.31
C GLU A 157 -6.11 9.38 16.84
N HIS A 158 -5.70 10.38 16.04
CA HIS A 158 -4.67 11.33 16.47
C HIS A 158 -5.12 12.20 17.65
N ASP A 159 -6.36 12.63 17.66
CA ASP A 159 -6.91 13.46 18.73
C ASP A 159 -7.04 12.67 20.03
N LEU A 160 -7.43 11.40 19.94
CA LEU A 160 -7.46 10.48 21.08
C LEU A 160 -6.05 10.27 21.63
N ILE A 161 -5.09 9.90 20.78
CA ILE A 161 -3.70 9.70 21.21
C ILE A 161 -3.15 10.99 21.83
N TYR A 162 -3.40 12.14 21.21
CA TYR A 162 -2.98 13.42 21.75
C TYR A 162 -3.52 13.64 23.17
N SER A 163 -4.77 13.27 23.43
CA SER A 163 -5.36 13.40 24.78
C SER A 163 -4.75 12.45 25.80
N LEU A 164 -4.24 11.29 25.37
CA LEU A 164 -3.68 10.24 26.23
C LEU A 164 -2.23 10.51 26.65
N ILE A 165 -1.44 11.25 25.85
CA ILE A 165 -0.03 11.50 26.17
C ILE A 165 0.10 12.29 27.47
N ASP A 166 0.75 11.65 28.47
CA ASP A 166 0.98 12.15 29.82
C ASP A 166 2.36 11.70 30.36
N GLU A 167 2.58 11.82 31.66
CA GLU A 167 3.83 11.45 32.33
C GLU A 167 4.26 9.99 32.14
N LYS A 168 3.34 9.06 31.77
CA LYS A 168 3.66 7.67 31.46
C LYS A 168 4.44 7.53 30.15
N CYS A 169 4.44 8.55 29.30
CA CYS A 169 5.23 8.63 28.08
C CYS A 169 6.68 9.07 28.32
N HIS A 170 7.23 8.90 29.54
CA HIS A 170 8.62 9.24 29.84
C HIS A 170 9.58 8.17 29.29
N ASN A 171 9.81 8.18 27.95
CA ASN A 171 10.65 7.26 27.21
C ASN A 171 11.51 8.03 26.18
N TYR A 172 12.30 7.30 25.41
CA TYR A 172 13.13 7.84 24.33
C TYR A 172 12.49 7.55 22.98
N TYR A 173 12.35 8.59 22.13
CA TYR A 173 11.66 8.52 20.84
C TYR A 173 12.60 9.03 19.74
N TYR A 174 12.95 8.18 18.79
CA TYR A 174 13.84 8.48 17.67
C TYR A 174 13.04 8.40 16.38
N PHE A 175 12.87 9.52 15.69
CA PHE A 175 12.07 9.60 14.47
C PHE A 175 12.97 9.77 13.25
N LEU A 176 12.88 8.83 12.32
CA LEU A 176 13.50 8.90 10.99
C LEU A 176 12.43 8.47 9.95
N THR A 177 11.50 9.36 9.69
CA THR A 177 10.39 9.18 8.72
C THR A 177 9.94 10.51 8.19
N ASN A 178 9.56 10.56 6.91
CA ASN A 178 9.01 11.76 6.29
C ASN A 178 7.61 12.14 6.83
N GLN A 179 6.92 11.22 7.50
CA GLN A 179 5.59 11.47 8.07
C GLN A 179 5.59 12.48 9.22
N ILE A 180 6.76 12.81 9.79
CA ILE A 180 6.89 13.85 10.83
C ILE A 180 6.51 15.26 10.32
N THR A 181 6.54 15.50 9.01
CA THR A 181 6.17 16.80 8.42
C THR A 181 4.65 17.05 8.41
N ILE A 182 3.85 16.02 8.64
CA ILE A 182 2.40 16.10 8.69
C ILE A 182 1.97 16.85 9.98
N PRO A 183 1.16 17.92 9.91
CA PRO A 183 0.83 18.75 11.08
C PRO A 183 0.23 18.00 12.27
N LYS A 184 -0.64 17.02 12.04
CA LYS A 184 -1.19 16.18 13.12
C LYS A 184 -0.10 15.37 13.82
N ASN A 185 0.86 14.82 13.08
CA ASN A 185 1.99 14.08 13.65
C ASN A 185 2.94 15.02 14.40
N GLN A 186 3.20 16.21 13.86
CA GLN A 186 4.02 17.23 14.55
C GLN A 186 3.43 17.60 15.91
N ALA A 187 2.11 17.79 15.99
CA ALA A 187 1.45 18.10 17.26
C ALA A 187 1.62 16.97 18.29
N LEU A 188 1.52 15.71 17.87
CA LEU A 188 1.75 14.54 18.74
C LEU A 188 3.20 14.47 19.20
N ILE A 189 4.16 14.67 18.30
CA ILE A 189 5.60 14.64 18.60
C ILE A 189 5.97 15.77 19.56
N GLN A 190 5.43 16.99 19.36
CA GLN A 190 5.64 18.10 20.28
C GLN A 190 5.07 17.83 21.67
N LYS A 191 3.94 17.12 21.75
CA LYS A 191 3.37 16.73 23.03
C LYS A 191 4.19 15.63 23.72
N LEU A 192 4.70 14.65 22.98
CA LEU A 192 5.63 13.63 23.51
C LEU A 192 6.90 14.28 24.08
N ASP A 193 7.40 15.34 23.46
CA ASP A 193 8.59 16.06 23.93
C ASP A 193 8.41 16.77 25.27
N GLN A 194 7.16 16.99 25.70
CA GLN A 194 6.88 17.55 27.03
C GLN A 194 7.11 16.55 28.15
N TYR A 195 7.03 15.25 27.86
CA TYR A 195 7.08 14.17 28.86
C TYR A 195 8.26 13.21 28.69
N GLY A 196 8.81 13.08 27.47
CA GLY A 196 9.90 12.19 27.13
C GLY A 196 11.04 12.85 26.39
N HIS A 197 11.98 12.06 25.90
CA HIS A 197 13.14 12.53 25.14
C HIS A 197 12.92 12.29 23.65
N VAL A 198 12.71 13.35 22.88
CA VAL A 198 12.42 13.27 21.44
C VAL A 198 13.62 13.70 20.61
N PHE A 199 14.02 12.80 19.68
CA PHE A 199 15.09 12.99 18.71
C PHE A 199 14.51 12.84 17.31
N ILE A 200 14.73 13.84 16.46
CA ILE A 200 14.27 13.86 15.06
C ILE A 200 15.50 13.88 14.17
N TYR A 201 15.55 12.95 13.24
CA TYR A 201 16.61 12.83 12.25
C TYR A 201 16.04 13.18 10.89
N GLN A 202 16.64 14.18 10.25
CA GLN A 202 16.17 14.68 8.94
C GLN A 202 17.35 14.78 7.99
N ASP A 203 17.12 14.40 6.75
CA ASP A 203 18.03 14.73 5.67
C ASP A 203 17.76 16.16 5.22
N THR A 204 18.73 17.03 5.38
CA THR A 204 18.61 18.41 4.92
C THR A 204 19.15 18.53 3.51
N LYS A 205 18.42 19.24 2.67
CA LYS A 205 18.84 19.57 1.31
C LYS A 205 19.90 20.70 1.26
N GLU A 206 20.36 21.19 2.42
CA GLU A 206 21.22 22.36 2.45
C GLU A 206 22.71 22.03 2.44
N ASN A 207 23.36 22.36 1.36
CA ASN A 207 24.63 23.07 1.16
C ASN A 207 25.96 22.33 1.14
N GLU A 208 26.12 21.06 1.41
CA GLU A 208 27.39 20.41 1.07
C GLU A 208 27.14 19.19 0.18
N ILE A 209 27.45 19.38 -1.10
CA ILE A 209 27.51 18.30 -2.08
C ILE A 209 28.80 17.51 -1.79
N LEU A 210 28.67 16.53 -0.88
CA LEU A 210 29.81 15.70 -0.48
C LEU A 210 29.94 14.45 -1.35
N ASP A 211 28.90 14.09 -2.09
CA ASP A 211 28.91 12.94 -2.99
C ASP A 211 27.96 13.16 -4.18
N TYR A 212 28.03 12.22 -5.14
CA TYR A 212 27.20 12.24 -6.33
C TYR A 212 25.71 12.14 -6.02
N THR A 213 25.31 11.40 -4.99
CA THR A 213 23.89 11.25 -4.59
C THR A 213 23.32 12.58 -4.12
N GLY A 214 24.06 13.31 -3.28
CA GLY A 214 23.70 14.66 -2.86
C GLY A 214 23.61 15.63 -4.04
N TYR A 215 24.57 15.54 -4.97
CA TYR A 215 24.54 16.33 -6.19
C TYR A 215 23.28 16.08 -7.02
N VAL A 216 22.96 14.81 -7.31
CA VAL A 216 21.76 14.44 -8.09
C VAL A 216 20.49 14.88 -7.37
N THR A 217 20.39 14.66 -6.05
CA THR A 217 19.20 15.06 -5.27
C THR A 217 18.97 16.57 -5.33
N ASN A 218 20.02 17.37 -5.27
CA ASN A 218 19.93 18.83 -5.30
C ASN A 218 19.64 19.38 -6.71
N HIS A 219 20.05 18.68 -7.77
CA HIS A 219 19.96 19.17 -9.15
C HIS A 219 18.99 18.38 -10.03
N LEU A 220 18.22 17.42 -9.47
CA LEU A 220 17.34 16.55 -10.23
C LEU A 220 16.29 17.32 -11.07
N PHE A 221 15.86 18.48 -10.58
CA PHE A 221 14.85 19.32 -11.24
C PHE A 221 15.41 20.69 -11.67
N ASP A 222 16.73 20.87 -11.60
CA ASP A 222 17.38 22.11 -12.01
C ASP A 222 17.67 22.08 -13.51
N SER A 223 17.22 23.10 -14.24
CA SER A 223 17.48 23.28 -15.67
C SER A 223 18.91 23.77 -15.96
N SER A 224 19.62 24.25 -14.97
CA SER A 224 21.01 24.69 -15.09
C SER A 224 21.97 23.51 -14.91
N HIS A 225 22.39 22.90 -16.01
CA HIS A 225 23.36 21.81 -16.00
C HIS A 225 24.77 22.33 -15.66
N THR A 226 25.12 22.34 -14.40
CA THR A 226 26.53 22.39 -13.99
C THR A 226 27.11 20.98 -14.07
N LYS A 227 28.25 20.80 -14.76
CA LYS A 227 28.96 19.52 -14.73
C LYS A 227 29.35 19.21 -13.28
N SER A 228 29.00 18.01 -12.81
CA SER A 228 29.50 17.56 -11.53
C SER A 228 30.97 17.16 -11.66
N ASP A 229 31.79 17.57 -10.69
CA ASP A 229 33.17 17.10 -10.57
C ASP A 229 33.28 15.68 -9.99
N PHE A 230 32.14 15.02 -9.76
CA PHE A 230 32.08 13.66 -9.25
C PHE A 230 32.21 12.65 -10.39
N GLU A 231 33.31 11.94 -10.42
CA GLU A 231 33.49 10.77 -11.28
C GLU A 231 32.75 9.58 -10.65
N HIS A 232 31.50 9.37 -11.10
CA HIS A 232 30.79 8.12 -10.81
C HIS A 232 30.69 7.29 -12.07
N PRO A 233 31.01 6.01 -12.01
CA PRO A 233 30.80 5.09 -13.14
C PRO A 233 29.31 4.73 -13.22
N TYR A 234 28.48 5.66 -13.75
CA TYR A 234 27.12 5.35 -14.10
C TYR A 234 26.98 5.22 -15.60
N GLN A 235 26.09 4.33 -15.98
CA GLN A 235 25.76 4.11 -17.39
C GLN A 235 24.26 4.40 -17.59
N ILE A 236 23.96 5.27 -18.57
CA ILE A 236 22.58 5.55 -18.96
C ILE A 236 22.25 4.67 -20.15
N LEU A 237 21.28 3.76 -19.99
CA LEU A 237 20.76 2.92 -21.04
C LEU A 237 19.49 3.55 -21.60
N LYS A 238 19.36 3.57 -22.94
CA LYS A 238 18.14 3.97 -23.62
C LYS A 238 17.54 2.74 -24.29
N ALA A 239 16.31 2.43 -23.96
CA ALA A 239 15.56 1.36 -24.58
C ALA A 239 14.24 1.89 -25.15
N SER A 240 13.71 1.24 -26.18
CA SER A 240 12.44 1.63 -26.82
C SER A 240 11.23 1.10 -26.03
N THR A 241 11.42 0.05 -25.26
CA THR A 241 10.36 -0.63 -24.50
C THR A 241 10.86 -1.08 -23.12
N ILE A 242 9.94 -1.24 -22.16
CA ILE A 242 10.23 -1.81 -20.85
C ILE A 242 10.93 -3.19 -20.98
N GLN A 243 10.51 -4.00 -21.93
CA GLN A 243 11.10 -5.33 -22.14
C GLN A 243 12.57 -5.26 -22.57
N GLU A 244 12.93 -4.35 -23.46
CA GLU A 244 14.31 -4.15 -23.90
C GLU A 244 15.17 -3.61 -22.77
N GLU A 245 14.66 -2.64 -22.01
CA GLU A 245 15.33 -2.07 -20.85
C GLU A 245 15.65 -3.16 -19.81
N VAL A 246 14.64 -3.94 -19.41
CA VAL A 246 14.80 -5.02 -18.43
C VAL A 246 15.75 -6.11 -18.92
N LYS A 247 15.66 -6.48 -20.23
CA LYS A 247 16.59 -7.46 -20.82
C LYS A 247 18.03 -6.98 -20.73
N GLN A 248 18.28 -5.71 -21.04
CA GLN A 248 19.62 -5.15 -21.01
C GLN A 248 20.16 -5.15 -19.57
N VAL A 249 19.36 -4.70 -18.59
CA VAL A 249 19.75 -4.73 -17.18
C VAL A 249 20.11 -6.15 -16.71
N VAL A 250 19.29 -7.15 -17.02
CA VAL A 250 19.56 -8.53 -16.63
C VAL A 250 20.79 -9.10 -17.36
N PHE A 251 20.99 -8.74 -18.63
CA PHE A 251 22.17 -9.11 -19.37
C PHE A 251 23.47 -8.54 -18.77
N ASP A 252 23.43 -7.26 -18.35
CA ASP A 252 24.56 -6.60 -17.71
C ASP A 252 24.86 -7.24 -16.35
N ILE A 253 23.84 -7.53 -15.53
CA ILE A 253 24.00 -8.30 -14.28
C ILE A 253 24.66 -9.64 -14.56
N ASN A 254 24.15 -10.41 -15.52
CA ASN A 254 24.69 -11.74 -15.86
C ASN A 254 26.17 -11.65 -16.31
N THR A 255 26.54 -10.57 -16.95
CA THR A 255 27.94 -10.33 -17.36
C THR A 255 28.80 -10.02 -16.15
N LEU A 256 28.31 -9.16 -15.23
CA LEU A 256 29.03 -8.76 -14.02
C LEU A 256 29.11 -9.87 -12.95
N LEU A 257 28.24 -10.88 -13.00
CA LEU A 257 28.28 -12.04 -12.12
C LEU A 257 29.55 -12.89 -12.23
N LYS A 258 30.37 -12.66 -13.28
CA LYS A 258 31.69 -13.27 -13.39
C LYS A 258 32.67 -12.80 -12.32
N GLU A 259 32.47 -11.58 -11.81
CA GLU A 259 33.36 -10.90 -10.87
C GLU A 259 32.68 -10.57 -9.53
N ASN A 260 31.35 -10.61 -9.47
CA ASN A 260 30.56 -10.21 -8.31
C ASN A 260 29.58 -11.31 -7.89
N ALA A 261 29.18 -11.31 -6.62
CA ALA A 261 28.15 -12.22 -6.15
C ALA A 261 26.74 -11.66 -6.46
N LEU A 262 25.76 -12.56 -6.70
CA LEU A 262 24.40 -12.14 -7.01
C LEU A 262 23.76 -11.25 -5.92
N ARG A 263 24.11 -11.47 -4.65
CA ARG A 263 23.66 -10.66 -3.51
C ARG A 263 24.15 -9.21 -3.52
N ASP A 264 25.10 -8.87 -4.37
CA ASP A 264 25.69 -7.52 -4.45
C ASP A 264 24.88 -6.61 -5.40
N PHE A 265 23.86 -7.17 -6.08
CA PHE A 265 23.01 -6.44 -7.02
C PHE A 265 21.67 -6.07 -6.38
N VAL A 266 21.27 -4.82 -6.56
CA VAL A 266 19.94 -4.30 -6.18
C VAL A 266 19.32 -3.62 -7.39
N ILE A 267 18.08 -3.98 -7.70
CA ILE A 267 17.33 -3.40 -8.82
C ILE A 267 16.17 -2.60 -8.25
N TYR A 268 16.16 -1.30 -8.53
CA TYR A 268 15.03 -0.42 -8.25
C TYR A 268 14.16 -0.29 -9.48
N TYR A 269 12.86 -0.43 -9.33
CA TYR A 269 11.90 -0.35 -10.44
C TYR A 269 10.75 0.59 -10.08
N PRO A 270 10.17 1.33 -11.07
CA PRO A 270 9.20 2.39 -10.80
C PRO A 270 7.78 1.88 -10.48
N ASN A 271 7.39 0.69 -10.97
CA ASN A 271 6.04 0.15 -10.83
C ASN A 271 5.96 -1.36 -11.05
N ASP A 272 4.78 -1.95 -10.81
CA ASP A 272 4.54 -3.39 -10.92
C ASP A 272 4.64 -3.94 -12.37
N ASP A 273 4.52 -3.10 -13.41
CA ASP A 273 4.71 -3.55 -14.78
C ASP A 273 6.18 -3.88 -15.04
N TYR A 274 7.09 -3.02 -14.59
CA TYR A 274 8.52 -3.32 -14.60
C TYR A 274 8.85 -4.58 -13.82
N TYR A 275 8.27 -4.73 -12.61
CA TYR A 275 8.48 -5.90 -11.77
C TYR A 275 8.09 -7.20 -12.48
N ARG A 276 6.93 -7.24 -13.13
CA ARG A 276 6.47 -8.43 -13.88
C ARG A 276 7.40 -8.80 -15.03
N HIS A 277 7.86 -7.82 -15.79
CA HIS A 277 8.82 -8.04 -16.86
C HIS A 277 10.18 -8.49 -16.32
N LEU A 278 10.63 -7.87 -15.22
CA LEU A 278 11.88 -8.22 -14.55
C LEU A 278 11.87 -9.67 -14.06
N CYS A 279 10.85 -10.09 -13.32
CA CYS A 279 10.71 -11.47 -12.84
C CYS A 279 10.77 -12.47 -14.00
N ARG A 280 10.03 -12.22 -15.09
CA ARG A 280 10.02 -13.10 -16.25
C ARG A 280 11.39 -13.23 -16.91
N ILE A 281 12.14 -12.13 -17.03
CA ILE A 281 13.46 -12.17 -17.65
C ILE A 281 14.49 -12.81 -16.71
N LEU A 282 14.47 -12.51 -15.41
CA LEU A 282 15.31 -13.17 -14.42
C LEU A 282 15.10 -14.69 -14.40
N ASP A 283 13.85 -15.16 -14.47
CA ASP A 283 13.52 -16.58 -14.58
C ASP A 283 14.07 -17.20 -15.88
N GLN A 284 14.02 -16.50 -17.01
CA GLN A 284 14.60 -16.95 -18.28
C GLN A 284 16.12 -17.11 -18.21
N PHE A 285 16.80 -16.30 -17.42
CA PHE A 285 18.25 -16.36 -17.21
C PHE A 285 18.63 -17.24 -16.01
N ASN A 286 17.67 -17.89 -15.34
CA ASN A 286 17.86 -18.67 -14.11
C ASN A 286 18.58 -17.91 -12.99
N LEU A 287 18.35 -16.62 -12.89
CA LEU A 287 18.90 -15.80 -11.82
C LEU A 287 17.96 -15.81 -10.60
N ALA A 288 18.50 -16.19 -9.44
CA ALA A 288 17.75 -16.16 -8.20
C ALA A 288 17.52 -14.71 -7.74
N TYR A 289 16.35 -14.39 -7.24
CA TYR A 289 15.99 -13.07 -6.70
C TYR A 289 14.95 -13.20 -5.58
N ASN A 290 14.87 -12.18 -4.74
CA ASN A 290 13.84 -12.12 -3.71
C ASN A 290 12.49 -11.82 -4.36
N ARG A 291 11.62 -12.82 -4.43
CA ARG A 291 10.26 -12.65 -4.93
C ARG A 291 9.43 -11.91 -3.89
N LYS A 292 8.83 -10.80 -4.31
CA LYS A 292 7.67 -10.27 -3.61
C LYS A 292 6.58 -11.34 -3.76
N GLU A 293 6.11 -11.94 -2.67
CA GLU A 293 5.08 -12.99 -2.73
C GLU A 293 3.81 -12.44 -3.40
N THR A 294 3.67 -12.76 -4.70
CA THR A 294 2.49 -12.40 -5.51
C THR A 294 1.48 -13.54 -5.63
N ILE A 295 1.63 -14.60 -4.83
CA ILE A 295 0.73 -15.76 -4.84
C ILE A 295 -0.73 -15.38 -4.57
N THR A 296 -0.96 -14.33 -3.78
CA THR A 296 -2.28 -13.73 -3.54
C THR A 296 -2.97 -13.23 -4.81
N ASN A 297 -2.22 -12.71 -5.76
CA ASN A 297 -2.79 -11.98 -6.90
C ASN A 297 -3.48 -12.90 -7.93
N GLN A 298 -3.00 -14.12 -8.14
CA GLN A 298 -3.58 -15.02 -9.16
C GLN A 298 -4.95 -15.56 -8.77
N ALA A 299 -5.13 -15.98 -7.52
CA ALA A 299 -6.42 -16.47 -7.05
C ALA A 299 -7.49 -15.36 -7.07
N PHE A 300 -7.11 -14.13 -6.70
CA PHE A 300 -8.01 -12.97 -6.80
C PHE A 300 -8.34 -12.60 -8.25
N GLN A 301 -7.38 -12.72 -9.16
CA GLN A 301 -7.65 -12.51 -10.59
C GLN A 301 -8.71 -13.49 -11.12
N VAL A 302 -8.67 -14.75 -10.69
CA VAL A 302 -9.69 -15.74 -11.08
C VAL A 302 -11.07 -15.36 -10.52
N VAL A 303 -11.15 -14.98 -9.24
CA VAL A 303 -12.40 -14.49 -8.65
C VAL A 303 -12.93 -13.26 -9.41
N ASN A 304 -12.03 -12.32 -9.74
CA ASN A 304 -12.38 -11.15 -10.55
C ASN A 304 -12.93 -11.54 -11.93
N MET A 305 -12.30 -12.47 -12.65
CA MET A 305 -12.79 -12.96 -13.95
C MET A 305 -14.18 -13.58 -13.82
N LEU A 306 -14.44 -14.38 -12.77
CA LEU A 306 -15.77 -14.97 -12.52
C LEU A 306 -16.84 -13.90 -12.28
N LEU A 307 -16.50 -12.85 -11.51
CA LEU A 307 -17.41 -11.72 -11.27
C LEU A 307 -17.62 -10.87 -12.53
N GLN A 308 -16.58 -10.66 -13.34
CA GLN A 308 -16.70 -10.00 -14.65
C GLN A 308 -17.63 -10.79 -15.59
N TYR A 309 -17.55 -12.12 -15.59
CA TYR A 309 -18.49 -12.96 -16.29
C TYR A 309 -19.92 -12.75 -15.78
N CYS A 310 -20.13 -12.67 -14.48
CA CYS A 310 -21.46 -12.38 -13.89
C CYS A 310 -22.05 -11.07 -14.41
N LEU A 311 -21.22 -10.05 -14.60
CA LEU A 311 -21.61 -8.72 -15.07
C LEU A 311 -21.90 -8.67 -16.58
N SER A 312 -20.93 -9.13 -17.37
CA SER A 312 -20.91 -8.94 -18.83
C SER A 312 -21.56 -10.09 -19.60
N LYS A 313 -21.62 -11.29 -19.02
CA LYS A 313 -21.95 -12.56 -19.68
C LYS A 313 -21.01 -12.91 -20.84
N ASP A 314 -19.82 -12.30 -20.88
CA ASP A 314 -18.83 -12.57 -21.89
C ASP A 314 -18.06 -13.86 -21.52
N GLU A 315 -18.23 -14.89 -22.36
CA GLU A 315 -17.65 -16.23 -22.18
C GLU A 315 -16.11 -16.21 -22.09
N THR A 316 -15.47 -15.17 -22.63
CA THR A 316 -14.00 -15.05 -22.57
C THR A 316 -13.50 -14.98 -21.14
N TYR A 317 -14.17 -14.27 -20.25
CA TYR A 317 -13.81 -14.22 -18.82
C TYR A 317 -13.91 -15.59 -18.16
N LEU A 318 -14.95 -16.36 -18.45
CA LEU A 318 -15.10 -17.70 -17.89
C LEU A 318 -14.03 -18.66 -18.42
N LEU A 319 -13.74 -18.58 -19.74
CA LEU A 319 -12.69 -19.35 -20.38
C LEU A 319 -11.27 -19.00 -19.84
N ASP A 320 -11.04 -17.77 -19.53
CA ASP A 320 -9.76 -17.36 -18.91
C ASP A 320 -9.68 -17.84 -17.45
N ALA A 321 -10.78 -17.78 -16.70
CA ALA A 321 -10.84 -18.32 -15.35
C ALA A 321 -10.55 -19.83 -15.30
N ILE A 322 -11.12 -20.64 -16.20
CA ILE A 322 -10.87 -22.09 -16.26
C ILE A 322 -9.44 -22.44 -16.66
N SER A 323 -8.68 -21.51 -17.23
CA SER A 323 -7.26 -21.71 -17.54
C SER A 323 -6.38 -21.70 -16.30
N SER A 324 -6.92 -21.33 -15.15
CA SER A 324 -6.22 -21.30 -13.88
C SER A 324 -6.25 -22.66 -13.18
N LEU A 325 -5.25 -22.93 -12.35
CA LEU A 325 -5.20 -24.13 -11.51
C LEU A 325 -6.13 -24.06 -10.29
N TYR A 326 -6.87 -22.96 -10.13
CA TYR A 326 -7.71 -22.73 -8.95
C TYR A 326 -9.12 -23.33 -9.07
N LEU A 327 -9.58 -23.66 -10.27
CA LEU A 327 -10.88 -24.31 -10.47
C LEU A 327 -10.75 -25.82 -10.47
N LEU A 328 -11.43 -26.51 -9.56
CA LEU A 328 -11.25 -27.93 -9.24
C LEU A 328 -11.36 -28.87 -10.46
N ASN A 329 -12.33 -28.61 -11.34
CA ASN A 329 -12.62 -29.49 -12.48
C ASN A 329 -11.85 -29.15 -13.76
N PHE A 330 -10.96 -28.15 -13.71
CA PHE A 330 -10.27 -27.60 -14.88
C PHE A 330 -8.74 -27.59 -14.72
N GLN A 331 -8.18 -28.58 -14.02
CA GLN A 331 -6.73 -28.66 -13.78
C GLN A 331 -5.96 -29.33 -14.94
N ASP A 332 -6.66 -29.95 -15.89
CA ASP A 332 -6.06 -30.58 -17.07
C ASP A 332 -5.94 -29.55 -18.21
N HIS A 333 -4.71 -29.19 -18.55
CA HIS A 333 -4.41 -28.26 -19.64
C HIS A 333 -4.93 -28.74 -21.02
N GLN A 334 -4.98 -30.05 -21.27
CA GLN A 334 -5.50 -30.58 -22.53
C GLN A 334 -7.02 -30.37 -22.60
N TYR A 335 -7.71 -30.61 -21.50
CA TYR A 335 -9.14 -30.37 -21.40
C TYR A 335 -9.49 -28.89 -21.55
N VAL A 336 -8.75 -28.00 -20.89
CA VAL A 336 -8.92 -26.54 -21.04
C VAL A 336 -8.70 -26.10 -22.49
N SER A 337 -7.66 -26.60 -23.13
CA SER A 337 -7.40 -26.31 -24.56
C SER A 337 -8.52 -26.83 -25.46
N TYR A 338 -9.08 -28.00 -25.17
CA TYR A 338 -10.25 -28.55 -25.87
C TYR A 338 -11.46 -27.61 -25.77
N LEU A 339 -11.81 -27.11 -24.57
CA LEU A 339 -12.92 -26.18 -24.37
C LEU A 339 -12.72 -24.86 -25.13
N LYS A 340 -11.52 -24.31 -25.12
CA LYS A 340 -11.16 -23.11 -25.91
C LYS A 340 -11.32 -23.33 -27.41
N ASN A 341 -10.89 -24.49 -27.90
CA ASN A 341 -11.04 -24.85 -29.30
C ASN A 341 -12.52 -25.03 -29.68
N LEU A 342 -13.33 -25.66 -28.84
CA LEU A 342 -14.76 -25.76 -29.07
C LEU A 342 -15.43 -24.38 -29.20
N TYR A 343 -15.11 -23.47 -28.28
CA TYR A 343 -15.65 -22.11 -28.34
C TYR A 343 -15.23 -21.36 -29.62
N THR A 344 -13.95 -21.48 -29.99
CA THR A 344 -13.42 -20.83 -31.19
C THR A 344 -14.08 -21.38 -32.47
N LEU A 345 -14.37 -22.68 -32.53
CA LEU A 345 -14.95 -23.31 -33.71
C LEU A 345 -16.46 -23.18 -33.82
N GLN A 346 -17.15 -23.24 -32.70
CA GLN A 346 -18.61 -23.34 -32.66
C GLN A 346 -19.31 -22.09 -32.10
N GLY A 347 -18.56 -21.23 -31.38
CA GLY A 347 -19.12 -20.07 -30.69
C GLY A 347 -19.90 -20.41 -29.40
N PHE A 348 -19.95 -21.69 -29.01
CA PHE A 348 -20.56 -22.17 -27.75
C PHE A 348 -19.85 -23.42 -27.25
N ILE A 349 -20.02 -23.75 -25.97
CA ILE A 349 -19.47 -24.91 -25.34
C ILE A 349 -20.63 -25.77 -24.78
N ASP A 350 -20.77 -26.99 -25.29
CA ASP A 350 -21.72 -27.99 -24.81
C ASP A 350 -20.96 -29.08 -24.06
N ASP A 351 -20.47 -28.74 -22.87
CA ASP A 351 -19.73 -29.62 -21.99
C ASP A 351 -20.34 -29.57 -20.58
N GLU A 352 -20.60 -30.73 -19.97
CA GLU A 352 -21.30 -30.82 -18.69
C GLU A 352 -20.58 -30.09 -17.56
N ASN A 353 -19.25 -30.23 -17.45
CA ASN A 353 -18.47 -29.56 -16.40
C ASN A 353 -18.46 -28.03 -16.59
N TYR A 354 -18.29 -27.59 -17.83
CA TYR A 354 -18.36 -26.18 -18.17
C TYR A 354 -19.73 -25.59 -17.87
N LEU A 355 -20.80 -26.27 -18.26
CA LEU A 355 -22.19 -25.83 -18.00
C LEU A 355 -22.53 -25.84 -16.50
N ALA A 356 -21.99 -26.80 -15.74
CA ALA A 356 -22.13 -26.85 -14.29
C ALA A 356 -21.42 -25.66 -13.63
N LEU A 357 -20.18 -25.36 -14.02
CA LEU A 357 -19.45 -24.18 -13.56
C LEU A 357 -20.18 -22.88 -13.89
N LYS A 358 -20.63 -22.73 -15.14
CA LYS A 358 -21.40 -21.58 -15.61
C LYS A 358 -22.65 -21.36 -14.74
N LYS A 359 -23.41 -22.42 -14.43
CA LYS A 359 -24.56 -22.36 -13.54
C LYS A 359 -24.18 -21.98 -12.11
N ALA A 360 -23.06 -22.49 -11.60
CA ALA A 360 -22.60 -22.18 -10.26
C ALA A 360 -22.16 -20.71 -10.14
N VAL A 361 -21.41 -20.20 -11.11
CA VAL A 361 -20.98 -18.79 -11.15
C VAL A 361 -22.19 -17.84 -11.25
N LEU A 362 -23.20 -18.18 -12.06
CA LEU A 362 -24.40 -17.36 -12.20
C LEU A 362 -25.29 -17.34 -10.96
N LYS A 363 -25.06 -18.22 -9.98
CA LYS A 363 -25.73 -18.16 -8.67
C LYS A 363 -25.08 -17.15 -7.71
N ILE A 364 -23.88 -16.65 -8.03
CA ILE A 364 -23.24 -15.61 -7.22
C ILE A 364 -24.08 -14.34 -7.33
N GLN A 365 -24.73 -13.99 -6.22
CA GLN A 365 -25.62 -12.83 -6.13
C GLN A 365 -25.60 -12.27 -4.71
N GLY A 366 -25.95 -11.00 -4.61
CA GLY A 366 -26.01 -10.29 -3.34
C GLY A 366 -26.63 -8.92 -3.54
N HIS A 367 -26.79 -8.18 -2.47
CA HIS A 367 -27.29 -6.81 -2.46
C HIS A 367 -26.43 -5.88 -1.59
N ASP A 368 -25.49 -6.45 -0.86
CA ASP A 368 -24.51 -5.76 -0.02
C ASP A 368 -23.18 -6.54 0.03
N LEU A 369 -22.19 -5.96 0.70
CA LEU A 369 -20.85 -6.55 0.81
C LEU A 369 -20.87 -7.92 1.47
N SER A 370 -21.67 -8.07 2.52
CA SER A 370 -21.80 -9.31 3.28
C SER A 370 -22.41 -10.44 2.44
N SER A 371 -23.53 -10.18 1.76
CA SER A 371 -24.24 -11.18 0.96
C SER A 371 -23.46 -11.62 -0.27
N TYR A 372 -22.76 -10.70 -0.97
CA TYR A 372 -21.85 -11.08 -2.06
C TYR A 372 -20.68 -11.92 -1.56
N SER A 373 -20.05 -11.54 -0.43
CA SER A 373 -18.94 -12.29 0.15
C SER A 373 -19.37 -13.70 0.57
N LEU A 374 -20.55 -13.85 1.16
CA LEU A 374 -21.12 -15.16 1.51
C LEU A 374 -21.38 -16.04 0.28
N SER A 375 -21.97 -15.46 -0.77
CA SER A 375 -22.23 -16.16 -2.02
C SER A 375 -20.95 -16.61 -2.73
N LEU A 376 -19.89 -15.80 -2.66
CA LEU A 376 -18.56 -16.17 -3.15
C LEU A 376 -17.89 -17.26 -2.29
N ILE A 377 -18.03 -17.21 -0.98
CA ILE A 377 -17.51 -18.25 -0.07
C ILE A 377 -18.17 -19.58 -0.41
N ASP A 378 -19.51 -19.63 -0.54
CA ASP A 378 -20.24 -20.83 -0.94
C ASP A 378 -19.78 -21.39 -2.29
N PHE A 379 -19.58 -20.52 -3.27
CA PHE A 379 -19.00 -20.90 -4.56
C PHE A 379 -17.59 -21.51 -4.43
N ILE A 380 -16.71 -20.84 -3.64
CA ILE A 380 -15.32 -21.27 -3.44
C ILE A 380 -15.25 -22.62 -2.74
N GLU A 381 -16.08 -22.88 -1.76
CA GLU A 381 -16.12 -24.17 -1.04
C GLU A 381 -16.42 -25.35 -1.97
N HIS A 382 -17.20 -25.15 -3.02
CA HIS A 382 -17.68 -26.22 -3.90
C HIS A 382 -16.96 -26.30 -5.26
N SER A 383 -16.31 -25.22 -5.71
CA SER A 383 -15.84 -25.13 -7.10
C SER A 383 -14.41 -24.62 -7.25
N PHE A 384 -13.75 -24.25 -6.16
CA PHE A 384 -12.47 -23.58 -6.16
C PHE A 384 -11.46 -24.32 -5.26
N CYS A 385 -10.21 -24.42 -5.66
CA CYS A 385 -9.16 -24.97 -4.80
C CYS A 385 -9.01 -24.10 -3.54
N LYS A 386 -8.87 -24.73 -2.38
CA LYS A 386 -8.70 -24.03 -1.12
C LYS A 386 -7.55 -23.03 -1.21
N ASN A 387 -7.88 -21.77 -1.07
CA ASN A 387 -6.93 -20.68 -0.94
C ASN A 387 -7.26 -19.89 0.32
N GLU A 388 -6.46 -20.11 1.36
CA GLU A 388 -6.70 -19.54 2.70
C GLU A 388 -6.75 -18.00 2.69
N LEU A 389 -5.98 -17.35 1.80
CA LEU A 389 -5.93 -15.89 1.71
C LEU A 389 -7.21 -15.32 1.10
N VAL A 390 -7.72 -15.93 0.02
CA VAL A 390 -9.01 -15.51 -0.57
C VAL A 390 -10.14 -15.73 0.44
N TYR A 391 -10.14 -16.87 1.12
CA TYR A 391 -11.14 -17.18 2.13
C TYR A 391 -11.08 -16.21 3.31
N ALA A 392 -9.89 -15.90 3.82
CA ALA A 392 -9.69 -14.95 4.90
C ALA A 392 -10.17 -13.54 4.51
N LEU A 393 -9.84 -13.08 3.29
CA LEU A 393 -10.31 -11.78 2.79
C LEU A 393 -11.84 -11.74 2.68
N LEU A 394 -12.47 -12.72 2.03
CA LEU A 394 -13.93 -12.75 1.90
C LEU A 394 -14.63 -12.84 3.26
N SER A 395 -14.04 -13.57 4.20
CA SER A 395 -14.54 -13.66 5.57
C SER A 395 -14.41 -12.34 6.32
N SER A 396 -13.37 -11.55 6.08
CA SER A 396 -13.25 -10.20 6.62
C SER A 396 -14.25 -9.24 5.99
N LEU A 397 -14.38 -9.25 4.66
CA LEU A 397 -15.34 -8.41 3.93
C LEU A 397 -16.79 -8.65 4.35
N LYS A 398 -17.13 -9.90 4.69
CA LYS A 398 -18.46 -10.25 5.23
C LYS A 398 -18.82 -9.46 6.48
N LEU A 399 -17.83 -9.07 7.28
CA LEU A 399 -18.04 -8.37 8.55
C LEU A 399 -18.04 -6.84 8.42
N GLU A 400 -17.67 -6.30 7.24
CA GLU A 400 -17.41 -4.87 7.07
C GLU A 400 -18.65 -4.00 6.91
N GLY A 401 -19.79 -4.57 6.43
CA GLY A 401 -21.00 -3.77 6.33
C GLY A 401 -22.13 -4.40 5.50
N THR A 402 -23.32 -3.84 5.70
CA THR A 402 -24.58 -4.26 5.05
C THR A 402 -25.14 -3.16 4.13
N GLU A 403 -24.32 -2.18 3.74
CA GLU A 403 -24.78 -1.11 2.84
C GLU A 403 -25.06 -1.66 1.44
N PRO A 404 -26.18 -1.24 0.80
CA PRO A 404 -26.57 -1.74 -0.52
C PRO A 404 -25.52 -1.44 -1.58
N LEU A 405 -25.05 -2.48 -2.26
CA LEU A 405 -24.07 -2.42 -3.34
C LEU A 405 -24.55 -3.21 -4.55
N SER A 406 -24.30 -2.67 -5.73
CA SER A 406 -24.39 -3.43 -6.97
C SER A 406 -23.18 -4.36 -7.13
N LEU A 407 -23.30 -5.42 -7.94
CA LEU A 407 -22.16 -6.29 -8.26
C LEU A 407 -20.95 -5.53 -8.86
N LYS A 408 -21.22 -4.48 -9.64
CA LYS A 408 -20.18 -3.61 -10.22
C LYS A 408 -19.42 -2.84 -9.13
N GLU A 409 -20.13 -2.32 -8.14
CA GLU A 409 -19.51 -1.62 -7.00
C GLU A 409 -18.72 -2.60 -6.13
N TYR A 410 -19.27 -3.79 -5.86
CA TYR A 410 -18.56 -4.85 -5.13
C TYR A 410 -17.23 -5.23 -5.81
N LEU A 411 -17.26 -5.39 -7.13
CA LEU A 411 -16.05 -5.70 -7.91
C LEU A 411 -15.01 -4.59 -7.90
N SER A 412 -15.41 -3.34 -7.65
CA SER A 412 -14.54 -2.17 -7.63
C SER A 412 -13.93 -1.89 -6.25
N LEU A 413 -14.46 -2.52 -5.19
CA LEU A 413 -13.91 -2.46 -3.83
C LEU A 413 -12.62 -3.27 -3.73
#